data_18dd852667892d2d35b374dd1fb21e2e
#
_entry.id   18dd852667892d2d35b374dd1fb21e2e
#
_cell.length_a   1.000
_cell.length_b   1.000
_cell.length_c   1.000
_cell.angle_alpha   90.00
_cell.angle_beta   90.00
_cell.angle_gamma   90.00
#
_symmetry.space_group_name_H-M   'P 1'
#
loop_
_entity.id
_entity.type
_entity.pdbx_description
1 polymer ?
#
loop_
_entity_poly.entity_id
_entity_poly.type
_entity_poly.pdbx_seq_one_letter_code
_entity_poly.pdbx_strand_id
1 'polypeptide(L)'
;LVVWTEKSGYSFGTFQERSTLELNLPVDLSAGVSDFRVISGKLPGGLRISGLQIIGTPYEVSRDTIYEFCIRATKAGQISDRTFFITIQGPDAPEFITPSGSLAINTNQLQYFVLDSSYVDFQIEAFDRDTAAGQKLSFFIADNDGQLPPGLSLSPTGKITGWVEP
;
A
#
# COMPACT_ATOMS: atom_id res chain seq x y z
N LEU A 1 36.78 -8.61 -8.75
CA LEU A 1 36.07 -8.00 -9.88
C LEU A 1 34.65 -7.62 -9.49
N VAL A 2 34.35 -6.35 -9.62
CA VAL A 2 33.03 -5.84 -9.31
C VAL A 2 32.10 -6.16 -10.46
N VAL A 3 31.09 -7.00 -10.21
CA VAL A 3 30.05 -7.34 -11.20
C VAL A 3 28.82 -6.50 -11.04
N TRP A 4 28.60 -5.94 -9.84
CA TRP A 4 27.42 -5.15 -9.53
C TRP A 4 27.62 -3.69 -9.94
N THR A 5 26.61 -3.09 -10.56
CA THR A 5 26.61 -1.67 -10.95
C THR A 5 26.03 -0.76 -9.88
N GLU A 6 25.38 -1.32 -8.86
CA GLU A 6 24.81 -0.60 -7.75
C GLU A 6 25.46 -1.01 -6.44
N LYS A 7 25.43 -0.11 -5.47
CA LYS A 7 25.96 -0.38 -4.13
C LYS A 7 25.06 -1.31 -3.33
N SER A 8 25.63 -1.97 -2.33
CA SER A 8 24.84 -2.71 -1.36
C SER A 8 23.85 -1.79 -0.68
N GLY A 9 22.62 -2.27 -0.49
CA GLY A 9 21.51 -1.47 0.01
C GLY A 9 20.59 -0.90 -1.08
N TYR A 10 20.88 -1.21 -2.34
CA TYR A 10 20.04 -0.76 -3.46
C TYR A 10 18.62 -1.31 -3.34
N SER A 11 17.63 -0.44 -3.55
CA SER A 11 16.23 -0.82 -3.60
C SER A 11 15.77 -0.91 -5.05
N PHE A 12 15.11 -2.01 -5.40
CA PHE A 12 14.46 -2.13 -6.70
C PHE A 12 13.20 -1.26 -6.79
N GLY A 13 12.67 -0.80 -5.66
CA GLY A 13 11.50 0.05 -5.61
C GLY A 13 10.32 -0.59 -4.90
N THR A 14 9.16 0.02 -5.09
CA THR A 14 7.90 -0.41 -4.50
C THR A 14 6.98 -0.92 -5.60
N PHE A 15 6.42 -2.11 -5.39
CA PHE A 15 5.57 -2.78 -6.38
C PHE A 15 4.29 -3.25 -5.74
N GLN A 16 3.24 -3.32 -6.54
CA GLN A 16 1.95 -3.84 -6.10
C GLN A 16 1.99 -5.36 -5.95
N GLU A 17 1.33 -5.88 -4.94
CA GLU A 17 1.07 -7.30 -4.86
C GLU A 17 0.29 -7.78 -6.08
N ARG A 18 0.44 -9.04 -6.47
CA ARG A 18 -0.23 -9.67 -7.62
C ARG A 18 0.08 -9.05 -8.98
N SER A 19 1.07 -8.15 -9.06
CA SER A 19 1.53 -7.64 -10.35
C SER A 19 2.71 -8.45 -10.84
N THR A 20 2.73 -8.78 -12.13
CA THR A 20 3.85 -9.53 -12.72
C THR A 20 5.06 -8.62 -12.86
N LEU A 21 6.20 -9.06 -12.32
CA LEU A 21 7.44 -8.29 -12.30
C LEU A 21 8.52 -8.96 -13.13
N GLU A 22 9.33 -8.11 -13.80
CA GLU A 22 10.56 -8.48 -14.46
C GLU A 22 11.60 -7.42 -14.11
N LEU A 23 12.40 -7.68 -13.09
CA LEU A 23 13.39 -6.73 -12.59
C LEU A 23 14.79 -7.16 -13.03
N ASN A 24 15.50 -6.27 -13.71
CA ASN A 24 16.88 -6.54 -14.12
C ASN A 24 17.81 -6.43 -12.91
N LEU A 25 18.66 -7.43 -12.74
CA LEU A 25 19.73 -7.33 -11.74
C LEU A 25 20.72 -6.25 -12.18
N PRO A 26 21.17 -5.39 -11.25
CA PRO A 26 22.10 -4.31 -11.57
C PRO A 26 23.52 -4.84 -11.70
N VAL A 27 23.79 -5.51 -12.82
CA VAL A 27 25.09 -6.14 -13.08
C VAL A 27 25.69 -5.60 -14.37
N ASP A 28 27.01 -5.65 -14.43
CA ASP A 28 27.72 -5.37 -15.67
C ASP A 28 27.63 -6.61 -16.57
N LEU A 29 26.89 -6.46 -17.67
CA LEU A 29 26.67 -7.58 -18.63
C LEU A 29 27.98 -8.09 -19.24
N SER A 30 29.01 -7.25 -19.32
CA SER A 30 30.31 -7.66 -19.86
C SER A 30 31.10 -8.50 -18.86
N ALA A 31 30.69 -8.58 -17.61
CA ALA A 31 31.44 -9.29 -16.58
C ALA A 31 31.33 -10.82 -16.70
N GLY A 32 30.34 -11.35 -17.43
CA GLY A 32 30.23 -12.79 -17.69
C GLY A 32 29.89 -13.58 -16.42
N VAL A 33 28.98 -13.12 -15.59
CA VAL A 33 28.58 -13.82 -14.37
C VAL A 33 27.88 -15.12 -14.73
N SER A 34 28.24 -16.19 -14.03
CA SER A 34 27.71 -17.53 -14.32
C SER A 34 26.57 -17.95 -13.41
N ASP A 35 26.42 -17.34 -12.24
CA ASP A 35 25.42 -17.77 -11.27
C ASP A 35 25.03 -16.62 -10.33
N PHE A 36 23.74 -16.57 -10.00
CA PHE A 36 23.19 -15.69 -8.97
C PHE A 36 22.32 -16.49 -8.02
N ARG A 37 22.51 -16.30 -6.72
CA ARG A 37 21.68 -16.96 -5.73
C ARG A 37 21.45 -16.08 -4.51
N VAL A 38 20.31 -16.23 -3.86
CA VAL A 38 20.02 -15.58 -2.58
C VAL A 38 20.70 -16.38 -1.48
N ILE A 39 21.59 -15.72 -0.73
CA ILE A 39 22.37 -16.38 0.33
C ILE A 39 21.89 -15.99 1.73
N SER A 40 21.16 -14.91 1.88
CA SER A 40 20.56 -14.51 3.15
C SER A 40 19.31 -13.67 2.90
N GLY A 41 18.44 -13.60 3.90
CA GLY A 41 17.14 -13.00 3.72
C GLY A 41 16.29 -13.82 2.77
N LYS A 42 15.27 -13.19 2.21
CA LYS A 42 14.42 -13.86 1.21
C LYS A 42 13.77 -12.86 0.29
N LEU A 43 13.56 -13.27 -0.94
CA LEU A 43 12.73 -12.54 -1.90
C LEU A 43 11.28 -12.52 -1.43
N PRO A 44 10.51 -11.51 -1.86
CA PRO A 44 9.06 -11.59 -1.71
C PRO A 44 8.52 -12.91 -2.24
N GLY A 45 7.57 -13.51 -1.54
CA GLY A 45 6.92 -14.74 -2.00
C GLY A 45 6.36 -14.54 -3.41
N GLY A 46 6.54 -15.53 -4.28
CA GLY A 46 6.14 -15.45 -5.67
C GLY A 46 7.22 -14.94 -6.63
N LEU A 47 8.31 -14.38 -6.12
CA LEU A 47 9.44 -13.94 -6.94
C LEU A 47 10.59 -14.94 -6.90
N ARG A 48 11.34 -15.00 -7.97
CA ARG A 48 12.53 -15.87 -8.09
C ARG A 48 13.56 -15.23 -9.00
N ILE A 49 14.80 -15.66 -8.87
CA ILE A 49 15.86 -15.28 -9.81
C ILE A 49 15.75 -16.19 -11.05
N SER A 50 15.79 -15.58 -12.21
CA SER A 50 15.84 -16.27 -13.51
C SER A 50 16.83 -15.55 -14.40
N GLY A 51 17.99 -16.19 -14.67
CA GLY A 51 19.05 -15.56 -15.45
C GLY A 51 19.54 -14.26 -14.80
N LEU A 52 19.41 -13.15 -15.50
CA LEU A 52 19.82 -11.83 -15.05
C LEU A 52 18.65 -11.02 -14.48
N GLN A 53 17.56 -11.67 -14.11
CA GLN A 53 16.35 -10.99 -13.65
C GLN A 53 15.79 -11.61 -12.39
N ILE A 54 15.02 -10.82 -11.66
CA ILE A 54 14.08 -11.29 -10.65
C ILE A 54 12.70 -11.23 -11.30
N ILE A 55 12.03 -12.37 -11.38
CA ILE A 55 10.75 -12.48 -12.06
C ILE A 55 9.70 -13.13 -11.16
N GLY A 56 8.45 -12.94 -11.51
CA GLY A 56 7.33 -13.58 -10.86
C GLY A 56 6.24 -12.61 -10.50
N THR A 57 5.31 -13.09 -9.68
CA THR A 57 4.17 -12.30 -9.22
C THR A 57 4.15 -12.36 -7.70
N PRO A 58 4.36 -11.22 -7.01
CA PRO A 58 4.34 -11.22 -5.55
C PRO A 58 3.00 -11.68 -5.02
N TYR A 59 3.04 -12.51 -3.98
CA TYR A 59 1.85 -12.92 -3.27
C TYR A 59 1.28 -11.75 -2.46
N GLU A 60 0.02 -11.90 -2.04
CA GLU A 60 -0.62 -10.94 -1.15
C GLU A 60 0.19 -10.75 0.13
N VAL A 61 0.27 -9.51 0.57
CA VAL A 61 0.80 -9.15 1.87
C VAL A 61 -0.27 -8.37 2.63
N SER A 62 -0.31 -8.53 3.95
CA SER A 62 -1.36 -7.89 4.77
C SER A 62 -1.16 -6.38 4.93
N ARG A 63 0.02 -5.88 4.59
CA ARG A 63 0.41 -4.48 4.66
C ARG A 63 1.66 -4.27 3.83
N ASP A 64 2.04 -3.02 3.58
CA ASP A 64 3.29 -2.71 2.90
C ASP A 64 4.44 -3.40 3.63
N THR A 65 5.21 -4.18 2.89
CA THR A 65 6.25 -5.02 3.47
C THR A 65 7.56 -4.81 2.72
N ILE A 66 8.63 -4.55 3.48
CA ILE A 66 9.97 -4.41 2.94
C ILE A 66 10.70 -5.74 3.07
N TYR A 67 11.21 -6.25 1.96
CA TYR A 67 12.00 -7.47 1.93
C TYR A 67 13.46 -7.13 1.71
N GLU A 68 14.32 -7.67 2.57
CA GLU A 68 15.77 -7.54 2.47
C GLU A 68 16.36 -8.89 2.13
N PHE A 69 17.25 -8.91 1.15
CA PHE A 69 17.90 -10.15 0.74
C PHE A 69 19.28 -9.85 0.16
N CYS A 70 20.19 -10.80 0.29
CA CYS A 70 21.53 -10.70 -0.27
C CYS A 70 21.67 -11.67 -1.42
N ILE A 71 22.14 -11.17 -2.56
CA ILE A 71 22.41 -12.01 -3.74
C ILE A 71 23.91 -12.14 -3.90
N ARG A 72 24.35 -13.39 -4.10
CA ARG A 72 25.72 -13.72 -4.46
C ARG A 72 25.82 -13.92 -5.95
N ALA A 73 26.71 -13.17 -6.57
CA ALA A 73 27.13 -13.37 -7.94
C ALA A 73 28.42 -14.19 -7.96
N THR A 74 28.48 -15.22 -8.78
CA THR A 74 29.65 -16.08 -8.91
C THR A 74 30.15 -16.02 -10.35
N LYS A 75 31.46 -15.78 -10.48
CA LYS A 75 32.16 -15.80 -11.77
C LYS A 75 33.50 -16.46 -11.60
N ALA A 76 33.74 -17.58 -12.30
CA ALA A 76 35.02 -18.26 -12.31
C ALA A 76 35.61 -18.51 -10.91
N GLY A 77 34.74 -18.91 -9.94
CA GLY A 77 35.13 -19.16 -8.57
C GLY A 77 35.23 -17.94 -7.68
N GLN A 78 35.11 -16.75 -8.24
CA GLN A 78 35.06 -15.50 -7.46
C GLN A 78 33.62 -15.16 -7.11
N ILE A 79 33.42 -14.60 -5.93
CA ILE A 79 32.09 -14.24 -5.44
C ILE A 79 32.03 -12.75 -5.14
N SER A 80 30.84 -12.17 -5.37
CA SER A 80 30.54 -10.79 -5.00
C SER A 80 29.11 -10.70 -4.48
N ASP A 81 28.95 -10.21 -3.27
CA ASP A 81 27.66 -10.18 -2.58
C ASP A 81 27.14 -8.75 -2.51
N ARG A 82 25.81 -8.61 -2.67
CA ARG A 82 25.11 -7.33 -2.50
C ARG A 82 23.79 -7.55 -1.81
N THR A 83 23.47 -6.64 -0.91
CA THR A 83 22.15 -6.61 -0.24
C THR A 83 21.24 -5.70 -1.03
N PHE A 84 19.99 -6.14 -1.22
CA PHE A 84 18.97 -5.44 -1.94
C PHE A 84 17.69 -5.38 -1.15
N PHE A 85 16.82 -4.45 -1.55
CA PHE A 85 15.49 -4.29 -0.97
C PHE A 85 14.43 -4.28 -2.07
N ILE A 86 13.28 -4.90 -1.77
CA ILE A 86 12.06 -4.76 -2.56
C ILE A 86 10.93 -4.50 -1.57
N THR A 87 10.11 -3.49 -1.87
CA THR A 87 8.91 -3.22 -1.10
C THR A 87 7.70 -3.70 -1.88
N ILE A 88 6.86 -4.51 -1.24
CA ILE A 88 5.58 -4.95 -1.81
C ILE A 88 4.48 -4.22 -1.08
N GLN A 89 3.66 -3.53 -1.85
CA GLN A 89 2.52 -2.75 -1.35
C GLN A 89 1.32 -3.67 -1.19
N GLY A 90 0.83 -3.76 0.05
CA GLY A 90 -0.37 -4.52 0.37
C GLY A 90 -1.62 -3.65 0.30
N PRO A 91 -2.79 -4.23 0.63
CA PRO A 91 -4.01 -3.45 0.75
C PRO A 91 -3.88 -2.51 1.95
N ASP A 92 -3.88 -1.23 1.69
CA ASP A 92 -3.91 -0.24 2.75
C ASP A 92 -5.34 -0.06 3.23
N ALA A 93 -5.49 0.21 4.52
CA ALA A 93 -6.80 0.56 5.05
C ALA A 93 -7.29 1.85 4.39
N PRO A 94 -8.60 1.98 4.12
CA PRO A 94 -9.17 3.23 3.66
C PRO A 94 -8.83 4.36 4.62
N GLU A 95 -8.57 5.54 4.08
CA GLU A 95 -8.27 6.74 4.85
C GLU A 95 -9.39 7.75 4.72
N PHE A 96 -9.83 8.32 5.84
CA PHE A 96 -10.80 9.40 5.80
C PHE A 96 -10.15 10.69 5.32
N ILE A 97 -10.80 11.35 4.35
CA ILE A 97 -10.48 12.73 3.96
C ILE A 97 -11.20 13.67 4.92
N THR A 98 -12.45 13.35 5.30
CA THR A 98 -13.19 14.09 6.31
C THR A 98 -12.49 13.95 7.65
N PRO A 99 -12.09 15.05 8.32
CA PRO A 99 -11.40 14.98 9.60
C PRO A 99 -12.27 14.35 10.69
N SER A 100 -11.62 13.68 11.64
CA SER A 100 -12.29 13.19 12.83
C SER A 100 -12.69 14.35 13.76
N GLY A 101 -13.66 14.12 14.61
CA GLY A 101 -14.17 15.09 15.55
C GLY A 101 -15.59 15.51 15.24
N SER A 102 -15.97 16.69 15.66
CA SER A 102 -17.30 17.21 15.42
C SER A 102 -17.56 17.39 13.93
N LEU A 103 -18.65 16.80 13.43
CA LEU A 103 -19.11 17.01 12.05
C LEU A 103 -19.86 18.33 11.91
N ALA A 104 -19.61 19.29 12.77
CA ALA A 104 -20.13 20.63 12.58
C ALA A 104 -19.70 21.13 11.21
N ILE A 105 -20.67 21.57 10.42
CA ILE A 105 -20.41 22.07 9.09
C ILE A 105 -19.47 23.25 9.18
N ASN A 106 -18.28 23.09 8.64
CA ASN A 106 -17.28 24.13 8.66
C ASN A 106 -17.34 24.90 7.35
N THR A 107 -18.05 26.00 7.33
CA THR A 107 -17.94 26.96 6.26
C THR A 107 -17.12 28.14 6.78
N ASN A 108 -16.06 28.50 6.06
CA ASN A 108 -15.14 29.60 6.42
C ASN A 108 -14.47 29.40 7.80
N GLN A 109 -14.16 28.15 8.15
CA GLN A 109 -13.47 27.79 9.40
C GLN A 109 -14.27 28.07 10.69
N LEU A 110 -15.55 28.36 10.58
CA LEU A 110 -16.44 28.46 11.72
C LEU A 110 -17.14 27.13 11.94
N GLN A 111 -17.14 26.67 13.19
CA GLN A 111 -17.87 25.48 13.56
C GLN A 111 -19.35 25.84 13.80
N TYR A 112 -20.23 25.15 13.09
CA TYR A 112 -21.66 25.30 13.29
C TYR A 112 -22.18 24.08 14.02
N PHE A 113 -22.98 24.34 15.04
CA PHE A 113 -23.76 23.28 15.66
C PHE A 113 -25.00 23.03 14.80
N VAL A 114 -25.35 21.78 14.64
CA VAL A 114 -26.59 21.42 13.96
C VAL A 114 -27.72 21.58 14.98
N LEU A 115 -28.63 22.47 14.66
CA LEU A 115 -29.78 22.70 15.51
C LEU A 115 -30.80 21.57 15.39
N ASP A 116 -31.57 21.36 16.45
CA ASP A 116 -32.70 20.44 16.36
C ASP A 116 -33.67 20.88 15.25
N SER A 117 -34.41 19.94 14.71
CA SER A 117 -35.34 20.14 13.61
C SER A 117 -34.70 20.65 12.32
N SER A 118 -33.38 20.61 12.23
CA SER A 118 -32.64 20.94 11.01
C SER A 118 -32.51 19.72 10.11
N TYR A 119 -32.52 19.96 8.80
CA TYR A 119 -32.19 18.92 7.84
C TYR A 119 -30.67 18.84 7.66
N VAL A 120 -30.14 17.64 7.70
CA VAL A 120 -28.71 17.37 7.50
C VAL A 120 -28.53 16.61 6.20
N ASP A 121 -27.57 17.05 5.42
CA ASP A 121 -27.11 16.37 4.20
C ASP A 121 -25.60 16.57 4.14
N PHE A 122 -24.86 15.60 4.66
CA PHE A 122 -23.41 15.69 4.79
C PHE A 122 -22.74 14.48 4.18
N GLN A 123 -21.76 14.71 3.31
CA GLN A 123 -20.98 13.64 2.67
C GLN A 123 -19.67 13.44 3.41
N ILE A 124 -19.48 12.23 3.97
CA ILE A 124 -18.19 11.79 4.49
C ILE A 124 -17.36 11.31 3.30
N GLU A 125 -16.12 11.76 3.24
CA GLU A 125 -15.21 11.41 2.17
C GLU A 125 -14.05 10.57 2.71
N ALA A 126 -13.69 9.55 1.94
CA ALA A 126 -12.56 8.69 2.21
C ALA A 126 -12.00 8.19 0.89
N PHE A 127 -10.77 7.70 0.93
CA PHE A 127 -10.16 7.08 -0.25
C PHE A 127 -9.36 5.85 0.16
N ASP A 128 -9.13 5.00 -0.83
CA ASP A 128 -8.29 3.82 -0.69
C ASP A 128 -7.38 3.77 -1.91
N ARG A 129 -6.07 3.82 -1.67
CA ARG A 129 -5.08 3.84 -2.75
C ARG A 129 -5.10 2.57 -3.59
N ASP A 130 -5.50 1.45 -2.98
CA ASP A 130 -5.48 0.14 -3.62
C ASP A 130 -6.82 -0.22 -4.26
N THR A 131 -7.77 0.69 -4.24
CA THR A 131 -9.09 0.45 -4.83
C THR A 131 -8.96 0.29 -6.34
N ALA A 132 -9.27 -0.90 -6.83
CA ALA A 132 -9.32 -1.15 -8.27
C ALA A 132 -10.49 -0.39 -8.89
N ALA A 133 -10.39 -0.12 -10.21
CA ALA A 133 -11.49 0.52 -10.94
C ALA A 133 -12.79 -0.27 -10.74
N GLY A 134 -13.84 0.40 -10.32
CA GLY A 134 -15.15 -0.20 -10.06
C GLY A 134 -15.37 -0.68 -8.63
N GLN A 135 -14.35 -0.75 -7.79
CA GLN A 135 -14.53 -1.00 -6.37
C GLN A 135 -14.98 0.27 -5.66
N LYS A 136 -15.85 0.12 -4.69
CA LYS A 136 -16.39 1.24 -3.94
C LYS A 136 -16.14 1.04 -2.45
N LEU A 137 -15.84 2.12 -1.77
CA LEU A 137 -15.80 2.14 -0.32
C LEU A 137 -17.22 2.01 0.24
N SER A 138 -17.32 1.35 1.37
CA SER A 138 -18.58 1.18 2.07
C SER A 138 -18.44 1.76 3.48
N PHE A 139 -19.44 2.51 3.92
CA PHE A 139 -19.46 3.19 5.21
C PHE A 139 -20.51 2.58 6.11
N PHE A 140 -20.17 2.44 7.38
CA PHE A 140 -21.10 1.96 8.39
C PHE A 140 -20.68 2.46 9.78
N ILE A 141 -21.62 2.47 10.71
CA ILE A 141 -21.30 2.76 12.12
C ILE A 141 -20.79 1.46 12.75
N ALA A 142 -19.59 1.50 13.31
CA ALA A 142 -19.02 0.34 13.98
C ALA A 142 -19.83 -0.01 15.23
N ASP A 143 -19.99 -1.31 15.48
CA ASP A 143 -20.69 -1.79 16.66
C ASP A 143 -20.00 -1.27 17.93
N ASN A 144 -20.79 -0.78 18.87
CA ASN A 144 -20.34 -0.23 20.16
C ASN A 144 -19.54 1.07 20.08
N ASP A 145 -19.45 1.71 18.91
CA ASP A 145 -18.72 2.96 18.74
C ASP A 145 -19.60 4.21 18.76
N GLY A 146 -20.82 4.07 19.22
CA GLY A 146 -21.75 5.18 19.31
C GLY A 146 -22.86 5.09 18.28
N GLN A 147 -23.61 6.17 18.18
CA GLN A 147 -24.75 6.24 17.27
C GLN A 147 -24.96 7.67 16.79
N LEU A 148 -25.59 7.81 15.64
CA LEU A 148 -25.99 9.11 15.15
C LEU A 148 -27.11 9.72 16.03
N PRO A 149 -27.23 11.04 16.04
CA PRO A 149 -28.39 11.69 16.64
C PRO A 149 -29.70 11.14 16.06
N PRO A 150 -30.77 11.06 16.86
CA PRO A 150 -32.04 10.59 16.35
C PRO A 150 -32.52 11.37 15.13
N GLY A 151 -33.05 10.67 14.16
CA GLY A 151 -33.52 11.25 12.90
C GLY A 151 -32.50 11.23 11.78
N LEU A 152 -31.23 10.96 12.08
CA LEU A 152 -30.17 10.88 11.08
C LEU A 152 -29.82 9.42 10.74
N SER A 153 -29.41 9.20 9.50
CA SER A 153 -28.96 7.89 9.05
C SER A 153 -27.71 8.04 8.18
N LEU A 154 -26.89 7.01 8.19
CA LEU A 154 -25.69 6.92 7.34
C LEU A 154 -25.94 5.93 6.21
N SER A 155 -25.77 6.39 4.97
CA SER A 155 -25.84 5.49 3.81
C SER A 155 -24.53 4.74 3.62
N PRO A 156 -24.53 3.60 2.92
CA PRO A 156 -23.30 2.90 2.56
C PRO A 156 -22.34 3.74 1.72
N THR A 157 -22.81 4.80 1.09
CA THR A 157 -21.96 5.70 0.28
C THR A 157 -21.34 6.84 1.10
N GLY A 158 -21.57 6.86 2.41
CA GLY A 158 -20.98 7.85 3.31
C GLY A 158 -21.80 9.11 3.49
N LYS A 159 -23.08 9.09 3.14
CA LYS A 159 -23.96 10.25 3.27
C LYS A 159 -24.76 10.18 4.56
N ILE A 160 -24.66 11.24 5.37
CA ILE A 160 -25.48 11.39 6.56
C ILE A 160 -26.63 12.31 6.19
N THR A 161 -27.85 11.81 6.30
CA THR A 161 -29.06 12.56 5.93
C THR A 161 -30.15 12.38 6.99
N GLY A 162 -31.07 13.32 7.02
CA GLY A 162 -32.25 13.27 7.83
C GLY A 162 -32.55 14.57 8.55
N TRP A 163 -33.59 14.54 9.36
CA TRP A 163 -33.99 15.66 10.20
C TRP A 163 -33.57 15.34 11.63
N VAL A 164 -32.84 16.28 12.24
CA VAL A 164 -32.50 16.14 13.66
C VAL A 164 -33.77 16.25 14.50
N GLU A 165 -34.03 15.20 15.26
CA GLU A 165 -35.19 15.20 16.16
C GLU A 165 -34.92 16.12 17.37
N PRO A 166 -35.94 16.88 17.84
CA PRO A 166 -35.80 17.74 19.01
C PRO A 166 -35.53 16.97 20.30
#